data_dc5edc77b45b4ab4b96a45a385909a14
#
_entry.id   dc5edc77b45b4ab4b96a45a385909a14
#
_cell.length_a   1.000
_cell.length_b   1.000
_cell.length_c   1.000
_cell.angle_alpha   90.00
_cell.angle_beta   90.00
_cell.angle_gamma   90.00
#
_symmetry.space_group_name_H-M   'P 1'
#
loop_
_entity.id
_entity.type
_entity.pdbx_description
1 polymer ?
#
loop_
_entity_poly.entity_id
_entity_poly.type
_entity_poly.pdbx_seq_one_letter_code
_entity_poly.pdbx_strand_id
1 'polypeptide(L)'
;IPIPGVSAITAAMSASGLPSDSFTFHGFLPQKKGRLKKIQDLSHIDNTIILFESPYRLVKTLTQLLENLGDRSVVVGRELTKLYEEIIRGNLSVVLEYFSKSKVKGEIVIMIGKKDDRIHF
;
A
#
# COMPACT_ATOMS: atom_id res chain seq x y z
N ILE A 1 -17.78 5.47 -15.76
CA ILE A 1 -16.38 5.94 -15.78
C ILE A 1 -15.64 5.29 -14.64
N PRO A 2 -14.55 4.57 -14.92
CA PRO A 2 -13.79 3.98 -13.83
C PRO A 2 -13.20 5.08 -12.95
N ILE A 3 -13.31 4.89 -11.65
CA ILE A 3 -12.66 5.75 -10.68
C ILE A 3 -11.15 5.48 -10.80
N PRO A 4 -10.32 6.53 -10.87
CA PRO A 4 -8.87 6.33 -10.88
C PRO A 4 -8.43 5.42 -9.72
N GLY A 5 -7.59 4.45 -10.01
CA GLY A 5 -7.11 3.50 -9.03
C GLY A 5 -7.93 2.23 -8.87
N VAL A 6 -9.17 2.19 -9.38
CA VAL A 6 -10.01 0.98 -9.24
C VAL A 6 -9.40 -0.20 -9.97
N SER A 7 -8.93 0.01 -11.20
CA SER A 7 -8.27 -1.05 -11.97
C SER A 7 -6.96 -1.48 -11.30
N ALA A 8 -6.22 -0.55 -10.72
CA ALA A 8 -5.01 -0.86 -9.97
C ALA A 8 -5.31 -1.70 -8.73
N ILE A 9 -6.40 -1.38 -8.01
CA ILE A 9 -6.84 -2.18 -6.86
C ILE A 9 -7.16 -3.61 -7.31
N THR A 10 -7.94 -3.76 -8.38
CA THR A 10 -8.32 -5.07 -8.90
C THR A 10 -7.10 -5.88 -9.32
N ALA A 11 -6.19 -5.25 -10.05
CA ALA A 11 -4.96 -5.90 -10.50
C ALA A 11 -4.09 -6.29 -9.31
N ALA A 12 -3.94 -5.41 -8.35
CA ALA A 12 -3.15 -5.67 -7.15
C ALA A 12 -3.74 -6.82 -6.33
N MET A 13 -5.06 -6.84 -6.15
CA MET A 13 -5.73 -7.92 -5.44
C MET A 13 -5.56 -9.25 -6.15
N SER A 14 -5.69 -9.27 -7.48
CA SER A 14 -5.54 -10.49 -8.27
C SER A 14 -4.13 -11.04 -8.24
N ALA A 15 -3.12 -10.15 -8.22
CA ALA A 15 -1.72 -10.54 -8.30
C ALA A 15 -1.03 -10.59 -6.95
N SER A 16 -1.69 -10.18 -5.86
CA SER A 16 -1.03 -9.94 -4.59
C SER A 16 -0.66 -11.23 -3.85
N GLY A 17 -1.44 -12.27 -3.98
CA GLY A 17 -1.31 -13.43 -3.11
C GLY A 17 -1.77 -13.14 -1.67
N LEU A 18 -2.21 -11.93 -1.37
CA LEU A 18 -2.76 -11.60 -0.06
C LEU A 18 -4.19 -12.13 0.04
N PRO A 19 -4.61 -12.59 1.25
CA PRO A 19 -6.00 -12.97 1.43
C PRO A 19 -6.93 -11.80 1.13
N SER A 20 -7.91 -12.05 0.25
CA SER A 20 -8.86 -11.02 -0.19
C SER A 20 -10.26 -11.21 0.36
N ASP A 21 -10.45 -12.18 1.26
CA ASP A 21 -11.73 -12.47 1.89
C ASP A 21 -12.16 -11.41 2.90
N SER A 22 -11.19 -10.61 3.37
CA SER A 22 -11.47 -9.55 4.33
C SER A 22 -10.45 -8.43 4.15
N PHE A 23 -10.94 -7.23 3.88
CA PHE A 23 -10.09 -6.05 3.76
C PHE A 23 -10.86 -4.80 4.20
N THR A 24 -10.11 -3.75 4.55
CA THR A 24 -10.67 -2.43 4.85
C THR A 24 -10.06 -1.40 3.90
N PHE A 25 -10.89 -0.54 3.37
CA PHE A 25 -10.48 0.52 2.48
C PHE A 25 -10.47 1.85 3.24
N HIS A 26 -9.34 2.52 3.24
CA HIS A 26 -9.14 3.76 3.99
C HIS A 26 -8.89 4.98 3.09
N GLY A 27 -8.65 4.78 1.80
CA GLY A 27 -8.36 5.87 0.90
C GLY A 27 -7.03 6.56 1.24
N PHE A 28 -7.01 7.88 1.16
CA PHE A 28 -5.82 8.65 1.50
C PHE A 28 -5.71 8.88 3.00
N LEU A 29 -4.49 8.77 3.52
CA LEU A 29 -4.22 9.18 4.90
C LEU A 29 -4.30 10.70 5.02
N PRO A 30 -4.66 11.23 6.21
CA PRO A 30 -4.56 12.67 6.44
C PRO A 30 -3.14 13.16 6.16
N GLN A 31 -3.02 14.36 5.60
CA GLN A 31 -1.70 14.89 5.23
C GLN A 31 -0.93 15.42 6.45
N LYS A 32 -1.63 15.97 7.41
CA LYS A 32 -1.02 16.59 8.60
C LYS A 32 -1.74 16.19 9.88
N LYS A 33 -2.80 16.91 10.24
CA LYS A 33 -3.53 16.67 11.47
C LYS A 33 -4.20 15.30 11.45
N GLY A 34 -3.96 14.53 12.49
CA GLY A 34 -4.56 13.20 12.64
C GLY A 34 -3.83 12.08 11.87
N ARG A 35 -2.77 12.41 11.14
CA ARG A 35 -2.05 11.43 10.33
C ARG A 35 -1.43 10.33 11.19
N LEU A 36 -0.67 10.70 12.20
CA LEU A 36 0.01 9.71 13.04
C LEU A 36 -0.99 8.85 13.80
N LYS A 37 -2.06 9.48 14.32
CA LYS A 37 -3.12 8.75 15.01
C LYS A 37 -3.77 7.73 14.07
N LYS A 38 -4.07 8.13 12.83
CA LYS A 38 -4.66 7.22 11.85
C LYS A 38 -3.74 6.04 11.57
N ILE A 39 -2.45 6.28 11.40
CA ILE A 39 -1.47 5.21 11.19
C ILE A 39 -1.41 4.28 12.39
N GLN A 40 -1.42 4.82 13.60
CA GLN A 40 -1.46 4.01 14.81
C GLN A 40 -2.74 3.18 14.91
N ASP A 41 -3.88 3.75 14.52
CA ASP A 41 -5.14 3.00 14.49
C ASP A 41 -5.07 1.84 13.49
N LEU A 42 -4.40 2.03 12.36
CA LEU A 42 -4.22 0.96 11.36
C LEU A 42 -3.44 -0.23 11.94
N SER A 43 -2.56 0.00 12.91
CA SER A 43 -1.78 -1.07 13.51
C SER A 43 -2.65 -2.10 14.25
N HIS A 44 -3.85 -1.72 14.62
CA HIS A 44 -4.79 -2.61 15.32
C HIS A 44 -5.75 -3.34 14.38
N ILE A 45 -5.70 -3.04 13.09
CA ILE A 45 -6.57 -3.67 12.10
C ILE A 45 -5.97 -5.03 11.72
N ASP A 46 -6.81 -6.05 11.78
CA ASP A 46 -6.40 -7.44 11.59
C ASP A 46 -6.77 -8.02 10.23
N ASN A 47 -7.18 -7.18 9.29
CA ASN A 47 -7.41 -7.61 7.92
C ASN A 47 -6.58 -6.77 6.96
N THR A 48 -6.64 -7.11 5.67
CA THR A 48 -5.88 -6.39 4.66
C THR A 48 -6.33 -4.93 4.60
N ILE A 49 -5.38 -4.02 4.59
CA ILE A 49 -5.61 -2.57 4.59
C ILE A 49 -5.29 -2.04 3.20
N ILE A 50 -6.20 -1.27 2.63
CA ILE A 50 -6.00 -0.65 1.31
C ILE A 50 -5.94 0.86 1.48
N LEU A 51 -4.85 1.45 1.00
CA LEU A 51 -4.62 2.89 1.04
C LEU A 51 -4.32 3.41 -0.37
N PHE A 52 -4.70 4.64 -0.62
CA PHE A 52 -4.19 5.40 -1.76
C PHE A 52 -3.05 6.29 -1.30
N GLU A 53 -2.10 6.55 -2.19
CA GLU A 53 -1.01 7.49 -1.88
C GLU A 53 -0.55 8.21 -3.12
N SER A 54 0.00 9.40 -2.91
CA SER A 54 0.63 10.17 -3.97
C SER A 54 2.09 9.72 -4.13
N PRO A 55 2.64 9.77 -5.35
CA PRO A 55 4.04 9.39 -5.55
C PRO A 55 5.02 10.24 -4.72
N TYR A 56 4.65 11.49 -4.43
CA TYR A 56 5.51 12.39 -3.66
C TYR A 56 5.60 12.03 -2.19
N ARG A 57 4.60 11.30 -1.66
CA ARG A 57 4.55 10.94 -0.24
C ARG A 57 4.76 9.45 -0.01
N LEU A 58 4.97 8.67 -1.08
CA LEU A 58 5.03 7.22 -0.95
C LEU A 58 6.13 6.76 0.01
N VAL A 59 7.35 7.26 -0.17
CA VAL A 59 8.48 6.85 0.68
C VAL A 59 8.22 7.24 2.14
N LYS A 60 7.73 8.44 2.38
CA LYS A 60 7.39 8.88 3.72
C LYS A 60 6.31 8.00 4.35
N THR A 61 5.29 7.69 3.59
CA THR A 61 4.18 6.85 4.06
C THR A 61 4.65 5.44 4.36
N LEU A 62 5.44 4.83 3.48
CA LEU A 62 5.98 3.49 3.73
C LEU A 62 6.87 3.47 4.96
N THR A 63 7.68 4.51 5.17
CA THR A 63 8.52 4.63 6.35
C THR A 63 7.68 4.67 7.63
N GLN A 64 6.64 5.48 7.63
CA GLN A 64 5.76 5.61 8.80
C GLN A 64 4.97 4.31 9.05
N LEU A 65 4.54 3.63 8.00
CA LEU A 65 3.86 2.36 8.13
C LEU A 65 4.79 1.30 8.73
N LEU A 66 6.03 1.24 8.25
CA LEU A 66 7.01 0.31 8.80
C LEU A 66 7.28 0.56 10.28
N GLU A 67 7.43 1.83 10.66
CA GLU A 67 7.69 2.20 12.05
C GLU A 67 6.53 1.85 13.00
N ASN A 68 5.30 1.93 12.52
CA ASN A 68 4.11 1.80 13.36
C ASN A 68 3.41 0.44 13.26
N LEU A 69 3.49 -0.21 12.11
CA LEU A 69 2.79 -1.47 11.87
C LEU A 69 3.73 -2.69 11.89
N GLY A 70 5.05 -2.46 11.87
CA GLY A 70 6.02 -3.53 11.73
C GLY A 70 6.21 -3.91 10.27
N ASP A 71 7.05 -4.91 10.03
CA ASP A 71 7.45 -5.29 8.68
C ASP A 71 6.47 -6.28 8.06
N ARG A 72 5.26 -5.81 7.84
CA ARG A 72 4.19 -6.61 7.23
C ARG A 72 4.41 -6.81 5.75
N SER A 73 3.80 -7.85 5.21
CA SER A 73 3.71 -8.04 3.76
C SER A 73 2.90 -6.91 3.14
N VAL A 74 3.38 -6.39 2.02
CA VAL A 74 2.75 -5.26 1.36
C VAL A 74 2.82 -5.45 -0.16
N VAL A 75 1.82 -4.95 -0.84
CA VAL A 75 1.79 -4.88 -2.29
C VAL A 75 1.54 -3.43 -2.66
N VAL A 76 2.41 -2.88 -3.49
CA VAL A 76 2.26 -1.53 -4.00
C VAL A 76 2.02 -1.62 -5.50
N GLY A 77 0.83 -1.22 -5.91
CA GLY A 77 0.48 -1.12 -7.31
C GLY A 77 0.57 0.33 -7.76
N ARG A 78 1.14 0.56 -8.92
CA ARG A 78 1.14 1.88 -9.50
C ARG A 78 0.78 1.82 -10.98
N GLU A 79 0.11 2.86 -11.43
CA GLU A 79 -0.30 3.02 -12.80
C GLU A 79 0.38 4.24 -13.38
N LEU A 80 1.28 4.04 -14.33
CA LEU A 80 1.99 5.14 -14.99
C LEU A 80 1.13 5.77 -16.07
N THR A 81 0.44 4.92 -16.82
CA THR A 81 -0.51 5.31 -17.86
C THR A 81 -1.56 4.23 -17.92
N LYS A 82 -2.57 4.40 -18.77
CA LYS A 82 -3.58 3.37 -18.99
C LYS A 82 -3.02 2.05 -19.50
N LEU A 83 -1.78 2.07 -20.01
CA LEU A 83 -1.15 0.91 -20.62
C LEU A 83 -0.11 0.23 -19.72
N TYR A 84 0.35 0.90 -18.69
CA TYR A 84 1.44 0.39 -17.85
C TYR A 84 1.00 0.29 -16.41
N GLU A 85 1.11 -0.91 -15.87
CA GLU A 85 0.92 -1.18 -14.46
C GLU A 85 2.19 -1.80 -13.91
N GLU A 86 2.58 -1.39 -12.72
CA GLU A 86 3.69 -2.00 -12.00
C GLU A 86 3.20 -2.42 -10.63
N ILE A 87 3.48 -3.66 -10.27
CA ILE A 87 3.09 -4.23 -8.97
C ILE A 87 4.36 -4.71 -8.29
N ILE A 88 4.66 -4.12 -7.14
CA ILE A 88 5.83 -4.46 -6.34
C ILE A 88 5.36 -5.11 -5.04
N ARG A 89 5.88 -6.28 -4.74
CA ARG A 89 5.51 -7.09 -3.59
C ARG A 89 6.72 -7.36 -2.71
N GLY A 90 6.48 -7.49 -1.42
CA GLY A 90 7.50 -7.85 -0.47
C GLY A 90 7.09 -7.41 0.92
N ASN A 91 8.02 -7.45 1.85
CA ASN A 91 7.83 -6.84 3.16
C ASN A 91 8.00 -5.32 3.05
N LEU A 92 7.43 -4.58 3.99
CA LEU A 92 7.49 -3.12 3.97
C LEU A 92 8.93 -2.61 3.84
N SER A 93 9.88 -3.22 4.53
CA SER A 93 11.28 -2.80 4.47
C SER A 93 11.87 -2.96 3.07
N VAL A 94 11.55 -4.04 2.38
CA VAL A 94 12.05 -4.32 1.03
C VAL A 94 11.45 -3.37 0.02
N VAL A 95 10.14 -3.18 0.11
CA VAL A 95 9.41 -2.29 -0.83
C VAL A 95 9.82 -0.84 -0.61
N LEU A 96 10.01 -0.44 0.64
CA LEU A 96 10.50 0.90 0.98
C LEU A 96 11.87 1.16 0.33
N GLU A 97 12.78 0.20 0.44
CA GLU A 97 14.10 0.34 -0.17
C GLU A 97 14.00 0.48 -1.69
N TYR A 98 13.16 -0.32 -2.32
CA TYR A 98 12.94 -0.22 -3.76
C TYR A 98 12.49 1.17 -4.17
N PHE A 99 11.47 1.72 -3.51
CA PHE A 99 10.93 3.03 -3.89
C PHE A 99 11.82 4.19 -3.46
N SER A 100 12.68 4.01 -2.47
CA SER A 100 13.60 5.07 -2.07
C SER A 100 14.68 5.35 -3.13
N LYS A 101 14.90 4.41 -4.03
CA LYS A 101 15.89 4.53 -5.11
C LYS A 101 15.25 4.84 -6.47
N SER A 102 13.95 4.94 -6.54
CA SER A 102 13.21 5.06 -7.80
C SER A 102 12.41 6.34 -7.83
N LYS A 103 12.32 6.96 -9.00
CA LYS A 103 11.35 8.02 -9.22
C LYS A 103 10.00 7.37 -9.48
N VAL A 104 9.01 7.76 -8.70
CA VAL A 104 7.67 7.19 -8.78
C VAL A 104 6.75 8.21 -9.44
N LYS A 105 5.91 7.74 -10.36
CA LYS A 105 4.90 8.55 -11.03
C LYS A 105 3.59 7.76 -11.05
N GLY A 106 2.49 8.48 -11.22
CA GLY A 106 1.18 7.88 -11.36
C GLY A 106 0.48 7.63 -10.05
N GLU A 107 -0.69 7.04 -10.14
CA GLU A 107 -1.51 6.73 -8.98
C GLU A 107 -0.99 5.49 -8.28
N ILE A 108 -1.02 5.51 -6.96
CA ILE A 108 -0.46 4.44 -6.14
C ILE A 108 -1.53 3.88 -5.21
N VAL A 109 -1.60 2.56 -5.16
CA VAL A 109 -2.41 1.81 -4.22
C VAL A 109 -1.48 0.97 -3.36
N ILE A 110 -1.63 1.07 -2.05
CA ILE A 110 -0.87 0.29 -1.09
C ILE A 110 -1.82 -0.71 -0.44
N MET A 111 -1.49 -2.00 -0.53
CA MET A 111 -2.22 -3.05 0.15
C MET A 111 -1.32 -3.67 1.21
N ILE A 112 -1.74 -3.58 2.46
CA ILE A 112 -0.97 -4.07 3.59
C ILE A 112 -1.64 -5.34 4.10
N GLY A 113 -0.89 -6.43 4.17
CA GLY A 113 -1.40 -7.70 4.65
C GLY A 113 -1.70 -7.70 6.14
N LYS A 114 -2.35 -8.75 6.60
CA LYS A 114 -2.67 -8.94 8.01
C LYS A 114 -1.41 -8.94 8.87
N LYS A 115 -1.59 -8.63 10.13
CA LYS A 115 -0.49 -8.50 11.09
C LYS A 115 0.38 -9.76 11.16
N ASP A 116 -0.22 -10.93 11.08
CA ASP A 116 0.49 -12.20 11.22
C ASP A 116 0.64 -12.96 9.91
N ASP A 117 0.29 -12.34 8.78
CA ASP A 117 0.44 -12.98 7.48
C ASP A 117 1.91 -12.99 7.08
N ARG A 118 2.42 -14.19 6.86
CA ARG A 118 3.74 -14.39 6.27
C ARG A 118 3.53 -14.96 4.88
N ILE A 119 3.58 -14.09 3.91
CA ILE A 119 3.40 -14.48 2.52
C ILE A 119 4.77 -14.60 1.88
N HIS A 120 5.00 -15.72 1.25
CA HIS A 120 6.22 -15.92 0.47
C HIS A 120 5.99 -15.46 -0.95
N PHE A 121 6.73 -14.48 -1.36
CA PHE A 121 6.64 -13.94 -2.70
C PHE A 121 7.68 -14.55 -3.62
#